data_aec14e288c80a713e19a56a473836822
#
_entry.id   aec14e288c80a713e19a56a473836822
#
_cell.length_a   1.000
_cell.length_b   1.000
_cell.length_c   1.000
_cell.angle_alpha   90.00
_cell.angle_beta   90.00
_cell.angle_gamma   90.00
#
_symmetry.space_group_name_H-M   'P 1'
#
loop_
_entity.id
_entity.type
_entity.pdbx_description
1 polymer ?
#
loop_
_entity_poly.entity_id
_entity_poly.type
_entity_poly.pdbx_seq_one_letter_code
_entity_poly.pdbx_strand_id
1 'polypeptide(L)'
;MEEELCLVDSATTNTILRETKYFQTLTKRKEDVMTITGSNKAIIGSGRATFTLPMGTTIVIQNALLYPESTRTLISFKDIRSNDFHLKTVKMFKKEYLLLTKSDGYEEQTLEKFPSFSSGLYFTYIKPVPYVAYKIIFQNLDKF
;
A
#
# COMPACT_ATOMS: atom_id res chain seq x y z
N MET A 1 -3.26 15.64 -8.45
CA MET A 1 -3.68 14.28 -8.09
C MET A 1 -3.99 14.22 -6.62
N GLU A 2 -5.10 13.66 -6.29
CA GLU A 2 -5.55 13.57 -4.91
C GLU A 2 -4.76 12.53 -4.13
N GLU A 3 -4.35 12.91 -2.93
CA GLU A 3 -3.78 11.98 -1.96
C GLU A 3 -4.92 11.25 -1.25
N GLU A 4 -4.67 10.01 -0.95
CA GLU A 4 -5.62 9.19 -0.19
C GLU A 4 -4.99 8.75 1.11
N LEU A 5 -5.74 8.92 2.21
CA LEU A 5 -5.30 8.46 3.54
C LEU A 5 -5.25 6.93 3.56
N CYS A 6 -4.17 6.42 4.09
CA CYS A 6 -3.92 4.98 4.11
C CYS A 6 -3.33 4.58 5.47
N LEU A 7 -3.85 3.51 6.04
CA LEU A 7 -3.27 2.93 7.25
C LEU A 7 -2.15 1.97 6.88
N VAL A 8 -1.10 1.96 7.67
CA VAL A 8 0.01 1.01 7.52
C VAL A 8 -0.12 0.00 8.65
N ASP A 9 -0.49 -1.23 8.29
CA ASP A 9 -0.98 -2.22 9.25
C ASP A 9 -0.12 -3.49 9.24
N SER A 10 0.40 -3.87 10.40
CA SER A 10 1.18 -5.09 10.56
C SER A 10 0.32 -6.35 10.59
N ALA A 11 -0.96 -6.21 10.89
CA ALA A 11 -1.86 -7.34 11.07
C ALA A 11 -2.52 -7.82 9.78
N THR A 12 -2.58 -6.98 8.75
CA THR A 12 -3.17 -7.40 7.48
C THR A 12 -2.14 -8.14 6.62
N THR A 13 -2.57 -9.22 6.00
CA THR A 13 -1.69 -10.01 5.14
C THR A 13 -1.60 -9.45 3.72
N ASN A 14 -2.63 -8.77 3.28
CA ASN A 14 -2.69 -8.19 1.93
C ASN A 14 -3.04 -6.71 2.00
N THR A 15 -2.43 -5.95 1.11
CA THR A 15 -2.81 -4.55 0.92
C THR A 15 -4.21 -4.49 0.32
N ILE A 16 -5.04 -3.60 0.85
CA ILE A 16 -6.41 -3.38 0.40
C ILE A 16 -6.51 -1.97 -0.16
N LEU A 17 -6.86 -1.87 -1.43
CA LEU A 17 -7.04 -0.60 -2.13
C LEU A 17 -8.50 -0.44 -2.52
N ARG A 18 -8.99 0.79 -2.45
CA ARG A 18 -10.41 1.07 -2.70
C ARG A 18 -10.69 1.50 -4.13
N GLU A 19 -9.65 1.83 -4.90
CA GLU A 19 -9.82 2.41 -6.23
C GLU A 19 -8.96 1.71 -7.26
N THR A 20 -9.49 1.58 -8.47
CA THR A 20 -8.81 0.93 -9.58
C THR A 20 -7.61 1.72 -10.11
N LYS A 21 -7.53 3.01 -9.82
CA LYS A 21 -6.46 3.87 -10.35
C LYS A 21 -5.04 3.44 -9.96
N TYR A 22 -4.90 2.62 -8.92
CA TYR A 22 -3.59 2.12 -8.49
C TYR A 22 -3.15 0.86 -9.22
N PHE A 23 -4.06 0.18 -9.92
CA PHE A 23 -3.82 -1.14 -10.49
C PHE A 23 -3.29 -1.08 -11.91
N GLN A 24 -2.22 -1.83 -12.21
CA GLN A 24 -1.74 -2.07 -13.56
C GLN A 24 -2.43 -3.26 -14.18
N THR A 25 -2.66 -4.29 -13.37
CA THR A 25 -3.43 -5.47 -13.77
C THR A 25 -4.51 -5.71 -12.73
N LEU A 26 -5.64 -6.25 -13.16
CA LEU A 26 -6.73 -6.52 -12.24
C LEU A 26 -7.53 -7.72 -12.73
N THR A 27 -7.54 -8.76 -11.91
CA THR A 27 -8.39 -9.91 -12.13
C THR A 27 -9.60 -9.78 -11.22
N LYS A 28 -10.78 -9.70 -11.80
CA LYS A 28 -12.00 -9.56 -11.02
C LYS A 28 -12.34 -10.89 -10.35
N ARG A 29 -12.71 -10.81 -9.10
CA ARG A 29 -13.14 -11.97 -8.31
C ARG A 29 -14.47 -11.65 -7.64
N LYS A 30 -15.34 -12.65 -7.61
CA LYS A 30 -16.52 -12.61 -6.75
C LYS A 30 -16.23 -13.53 -5.59
N GLU A 31 -15.81 -12.97 -4.47
CA GLU A 31 -15.64 -13.75 -3.25
C GLU A 31 -16.54 -13.19 -2.18
N ASP A 32 -17.35 -14.06 -1.60
CA ASP A 32 -18.13 -13.72 -0.43
C ASP A 32 -17.22 -13.89 0.78
N VAL A 33 -16.95 -12.78 1.45
CA VAL A 33 -16.21 -12.83 2.70
C VAL A 33 -17.22 -12.85 3.83
N MET A 34 -17.17 -13.90 4.62
CA MET A 34 -17.99 -14.01 5.82
C MET A 34 -17.44 -13.05 6.87
N THR A 35 -18.23 -12.07 7.23
CA THR A 35 -17.92 -11.17 8.33
C THR A 35 -18.82 -11.51 9.52
N ILE A 36 -18.51 -10.93 10.67
CA ILE A 36 -19.32 -11.13 11.88
C ILE A 36 -20.76 -10.69 11.68
N THR A 37 -20.99 -9.74 10.78
CA THR A 37 -22.32 -9.19 10.51
C THR A 37 -23.02 -9.85 9.33
N GLY A 38 -22.43 -10.90 8.73
CA GLY A 38 -23.02 -11.61 7.61
C GLY A 38 -22.09 -11.67 6.41
N SER A 39 -22.59 -12.23 5.30
CA SER A 39 -21.83 -12.30 4.07
C SER A 39 -21.83 -10.95 3.39
N ASN A 40 -20.65 -10.41 3.10
CA ASN A 40 -20.49 -9.17 2.34
C ASN A 40 -19.63 -9.42 1.13
N LYS A 41 -19.94 -8.72 0.06
CA LYS A 41 -19.11 -8.67 -1.13
C LYS A 41 -17.86 -7.87 -0.81
N ALA A 42 -16.85 -8.49 -0.26
CA ALA A 42 -15.71 -7.75 0.22
C ALA A 42 -14.73 -7.44 -0.87
N ILE A 43 -14.35 -8.43 -1.67
CA ILE A 43 -13.23 -8.29 -2.59
C ILE A 43 -13.74 -8.49 -4.01
N ILE A 44 -13.59 -7.48 -4.86
CA ILE A 44 -14.04 -7.59 -6.24
C ILE A 44 -12.91 -7.80 -7.24
N GLY A 45 -11.67 -7.81 -6.77
CA GLY A 45 -10.55 -8.08 -7.64
C GLY A 45 -9.23 -8.15 -6.91
N SER A 46 -8.22 -8.61 -7.63
CA SER A 46 -6.85 -8.60 -7.14
C SER A 46 -5.89 -8.39 -8.30
N GLY A 47 -4.74 -7.83 -8.03
CA GLY A 47 -3.76 -7.63 -9.06
C GLY A 47 -2.56 -6.82 -8.59
N ARG A 48 -1.71 -6.50 -9.56
CA ARG A 48 -0.53 -5.69 -9.32
C ARG A 48 -0.92 -4.23 -9.23
N ALA A 49 -0.47 -3.58 -8.18
CA ALA A 49 -0.75 -2.17 -7.93
C ALA A 49 0.54 -1.42 -7.63
N THR A 50 0.54 -0.13 -7.91
CA THR A 50 1.68 0.74 -7.67
C THR A 50 1.17 2.09 -7.17
N PHE A 51 1.88 2.65 -6.20
CA PHE A 51 1.57 3.99 -5.72
C PHE A 51 2.81 4.66 -5.17
N THR A 52 2.75 5.97 -4.99
CA THR A 52 3.83 6.77 -4.41
C THR A 52 3.47 7.22 -3.02
N LEU A 53 4.48 7.22 -2.16
CA LEU A 53 4.40 7.72 -0.79
C LEU A 53 4.79 9.21 -0.75
N PRO A 54 4.51 9.93 0.35
CA PRO A 54 4.66 11.38 0.38
C PRO A 54 6.05 11.91 0.04
N MET A 55 7.11 11.17 0.36
CA MET A 55 8.47 11.60 0.05
C MET A 55 8.99 11.04 -1.28
N GLY A 56 8.09 10.48 -2.09
CA GLY A 56 8.42 10.05 -3.45
C GLY A 56 8.78 8.58 -3.60
N THR A 57 8.77 7.80 -2.54
CA THR A 57 9.05 6.36 -2.63
C THR A 57 7.93 5.67 -3.37
N THR A 58 8.28 4.84 -4.35
CA THR A 58 7.32 4.04 -5.09
C THR A 58 7.22 2.64 -4.47
N ILE A 59 6.00 2.21 -4.22
CA ILE A 59 5.71 0.87 -3.69
C ILE A 59 5.00 0.08 -4.79
N VAL A 60 5.49 -1.14 -5.03
CA VAL A 60 4.87 -2.09 -5.96
C VAL A 60 4.32 -3.25 -5.14
N ILE A 61 3.05 -3.54 -5.34
CA ILE A 61 2.37 -4.63 -4.64
C ILE A 61 1.94 -5.65 -5.69
N GLN A 62 2.47 -6.87 -5.59
CA GLN A 62 2.21 -7.89 -6.60
C GLN A 62 0.79 -8.42 -6.54
N ASN A 63 0.21 -8.48 -5.35
CA ASN A 63 -1.13 -9.04 -5.17
C ASN A 63 -1.94 -8.19 -4.20
N ALA A 64 -2.34 -7.01 -4.65
CA ALA A 64 -3.22 -6.14 -3.90
C ALA A 64 -4.67 -6.54 -4.12
N LEU A 65 -5.49 -6.32 -3.11
CA LEU A 65 -6.92 -6.60 -3.19
C LEU A 65 -7.68 -5.30 -3.46
N LEU A 66 -8.61 -5.36 -4.40
CA LEU A 66 -9.49 -4.23 -4.68
C LEU A 66 -10.79 -4.44 -3.92
N TYR A 67 -11.05 -3.55 -2.98
CA TYR A 67 -12.27 -3.59 -2.18
C TYR A 67 -12.83 -2.17 -2.01
N PRO A 68 -13.67 -1.71 -2.95
CA PRO A 68 -14.18 -0.33 -2.93
C PRO A 68 -15.02 0.01 -1.71
N GLU A 69 -15.68 -0.99 -1.11
CA GLU A 69 -16.53 -0.78 0.06
C GLU A 69 -15.76 -0.77 1.38
N SER A 70 -14.46 -1.00 1.35
CA SER A 70 -13.64 -0.90 2.55
C SER A 70 -13.71 0.53 3.11
N THR A 71 -13.82 0.64 4.42
CA THR A 71 -13.82 1.95 5.06
C THR A 71 -12.47 2.63 4.98
N ARG A 72 -11.39 1.88 4.76
CA ARG A 72 -10.04 2.39 4.73
C ARG A 72 -9.16 1.64 3.75
N THR A 73 -8.22 2.36 3.17
CA THR A 73 -7.11 1.77 2.43
C THR A 73 -6.08 1.30 3.45
N LEU A 74 -5.58 0.09 3.26
CA LEU A 74 -4.62 -0.54 4.18
C LEU A 74 -3.40 -1.01 3.42
N ILE A 75 -2.21 -0.63 3.86
CA ILE A 75 -0.96 -1.18 3.33
C ILE A 75 -0.41 -2.20 4.31
N SER A 76 -0.15 -3.41 3.82
CA SER A 76 0.45 -4.48 4.60
C SER A 76 1.95 -4.25 4.80
N PHE A 77 2.45 -4.48 6.02
CA PHE A 77 3.89 -4.46 6.28
C PHE A 77 4.62 -5.45 5.38
N LYS A 78 4.05 -6.63 5.18
CA LYS A 78 4.65 -7.66 4.34
C LYS A 78 4.87 -7.16 2.92
N ASP A 79 3.90 -6.43 2.37
CA ASP A 79 3.99 -5.92 1.01
C ASP A 79 5.04 -4.82 0.88
N ILE A 80 5.20 -3.98 1.90
CA ILE A 80 6.27 -3.00 1.92
C ILE A 80 7.63 -3.70 1.95
N ARG A 81 7.78 -4.71 2.79
CA ARG A 81 9.02 -5.48 2.88
C ARG A 81 9.37 -6.19 1.59
N SER A 82 8.38 -6.58 0.81
CA SER A 82 8.60 -7.22 -0.49
C SER A 82 9.26 -6.29 -1.51
N ASN A 83 9.33 -5.00 -1.22
CA ASN A 83 10.06 -4.01 -2.03
C ASN A 83 11.51 -3.83 -1.56
N ASP A 84 12.02 -4.74 -0.74
CA ASP A 84 13.36 -4.67 -0.15
C ASP A 84 13.54 -3.50 0.81
N PHE A 85 12.44 -3.07 1.42
CA PHE A 85 12.46 -2.04 2.44
C PHE A 85 12.33 -2.67 3.82
N HIS A 86 12.76 -1.91 4.82
CA HIS A 86 12.61 -2.28 6.23
C HIS A 86 11.70 -1.28 6.91
N LEU A 87 11.06 -1.75 7.97
CA LEU A 87 10.19 -0.91 8.80
C LEU A 87 10.67 -1.00 10.23
N LYS A 88 10.81 0.14 10.87
CA LYS A 88 11.16 0.19 12.29
C LYS A 88 10.44 1.33 12.98
N THR A 89 10.11 1.12 14.26
CA THR A 89 9.47 2.14 15.07
C THR A 89 10.51 2.97 15.78
N VAL A 90 10.24 4.27 15.89
CA VAL A 90 11.08 5.18 16.67
C VAL A 90 10.19 6.12 17.47
N LYS A 91 10.70 6.58 18.60
CA LYS A 91 10.05 7.57 19.42
C LYS A 91 10.83 8.87 19.33
N MET A 92 10.17 9.94 18.89
CA MET A 92 10.78 11.27 18.75
C MET A 92 9.84 12.28 19.39
N PHE A 93 10.35 13.05 20.34
CA PHE A 93 9.57 14.11 21.01
C PHE A 93 8.23 13.59 21.55
N LYS A 94 8.25 12.43 22.20
CA LYS A 94 7.08 11.76 22.78
C LYS A 94 6.06 11.24 21.77
N LYS A 95 6.38 11.28 20.47
CA LYS A 95 5.54 10.71 19.42
C LYS A 95 6.21 9.50 18.82
N GLU A 96 5.40 8.51 18.48
CA GLU A 96 5.87 7.31 17.81
C GLU A 96 5.71 7.45 16.30
N TYR A 97 6.75 7.03 15.57
CA TYR A 97 6.74 7.02 14.11
C TYR A 97 7.17 5.65 13.61
N LEU A 98 6.69 5.30 12.43
CA LEU A 98 7.18 4.14 11.70
C LEU A 98 8.05 4.66 10.56
N LEU A 99 9.30 4.21 10.52
CA LEU A 99 10.24 4.59 9.47
C LEU A 99 10.31 3.49 8.42
N LEU A 100 10.22 3.90 7.15
CA LEU A 100 10.53 3.04 6.02
C LEU A 100 11.98 3.33 5.65
N THR A 101 12.80 2.29 5.69
CA THR A 101 14.24 2.44 5.49
C THR A 101 14.75 1.49 4.42
N LYS A 102 15.89 1.83 3.86
CA LYS A 102 16.61 0.99 2.92
C LYS A 102 18.08 0.96 3.31
N SER A 103 18.66 -0.23 3.28
CA SER A 103 20.09 -0.41 3.56
C SER A 103 20.82 -0.76 2.28
N ASP A 104 21.96 -0.11 2.04
CA ASP A 104 22.85 -0.45 0.93
C ASP A 104 23.98 -1.39 1.36
N GLY A 105 23.92 -1.88 2.59
CA GLY A 105 24.95 -2.73 3.18
C GLY A 105 25.94 -1.99 4.08
N TYR A 106 26.00 -0.68 3.99
CA TYR A 106 26.87 0.17 4.82
C TYR A 106 26.09 1.15 5.67
N GLU A 107 25.08 1.77 5.08
CA GLU A 107 24.26 2.75 5.77
C GLU A 107 22.79 2.44 5.59
N GLU A 108 22.03 2.73 6.62
CA GLU A 108 20.57 2.69 6.57
C GLU A 108 20.08 4.09 6.25
N GLN A 109 19.25 4.20 5.22
CA GLN A 109 18.66 5.47 4.80
C GLN A 109 17.17 5.45 5.09
N THR A 110 16.67 6.49 5.77
CA THR A 110 15.24 6.67 5.98
C THR A 110 14.62 7.31 4.73
N LEU A 111 13.66 6.63 4.13
CA LEU A 111 12.98 7.10 2.92
C LEU A 111 11.64 7.73 3.23
N GLU A 112 10.91 7.20 4.21
CA GLU A 112 9.59 7.70 4.59
C GLU A 112 9.44 7.65 6.10
N LYS A 113 8.59 8.51 6.63
CA LYS A 113 8.30 8.58 8.05
C LYS A 113 6.78 8.66 8.23
N PHE A 114 6.22 7.62 8.81
CA PHE A 114 4.78 7.52 8.99
C PHE A 114 4.40 7.91 10.40
N PRO A 115 3.54 8.92 10.57
CA PRO A 115 3.07 9.28 11.91
C PRO A 115 2.09 8.25 12.45
N SER A 116 1.83 8.33 13.75
CA SER A 116 0.85 7.47 14.41
C SER A 116 -0.35 8.29 14.86
N PHE A 117 -1.55 7.69 14.74
CA PHE A 117 -2.76 8.24 15.39
C PHE A 117 -2.73 7.95 16.89
N SER A 118 -2.32 6.73 17.21
CA SER A 118 -2.17 6.25 18.58
C SER A 118 -1.12 5.17 18.56
N SER A 119 -0.76 4.65 19.74
CA SER A 119 0.27 3.63 19.83
C SER A 119 -0.02 2.46 18.90
N GLY A 120 0.92 2.18 18.00
CA GLY A 120 0.84 1.05 17.09
C GLY A 120 -0.02 1.24 15.85
N LEU A 121 -0.65 2.40 15.68
CA LEU A 121 -1.50 2.66 14.52
C LEU A 121 -0.89 3.77 13.67
N TYR A 122 -0.31 3.39 12.53
CA TYR A 122 0.39 4.31 11.64
C TYR A 122 -0.43 4.63 10.40
N PHE A 123 -0.16 5.79 9.81
CA PHE A 123 -0.84 6.21 8.60
C PHE A 123 0.10 6.96 7.68
N THR A 124 -0.30 7.05 6.42
CA THR A 124 0.37 7.85 5.40
C THR A 124 -0.66 8.25 4.35
N TYR A 125 -0.18 8.95 3.34
CA TYR A 125 -0.99 9.29 2.17
C TYR A 125 -0.37 8.67 0.95
N ILE A 126 -1.19 8.16 0.03
CA ILE A 126 -0.71 7.56 -1.21
C ILE A 126 -1.29 8.29 -2.41
N LYS A 127 -0.56 8.23 -3.51
CA LYS A 127 -0.97 8.76 -4.82
C LYS A 127 -0.73 7.72 -5.88
N PRO A 128 -1.53 7.73 -6.96
CA PRO A 128 -1.20 6.89 -8.12
C PRO A 128 0.15 7.29 -8.71
N VAL A 129 0.77 6.34 -9.41
CA VAL A 129 1.99 6.60 -10.16
C VAL A 129 1.68 7.62 -11.26
N PRO A 130 2.61 8.54 -11.59
CA PRO A 130 2.38 9.49 -12.67
C PRO A 130 1.97 8.82 -13.97
N TYR A 131 1.09 9.47 -14.72
CA TYR A 131 0.48 8.93 -15.94
C TYR A 131 1.51 8.40 -16.96
N VAL A 132 2.64 9.08 -17.09
CA VAL A 132 3.68 8.67 -18.05
C VAL A 132 4.25 7.30 -17.69
N ALA A 133 4.55 7.06 -16.42
CA ALA A 133 5.06 5.76 -15.95
C ALA A 133 4.02 4.66 -16.13
N TYR A 134 2.76 4.97 -15.86
CA TYR A 134 1.66 4.04 -16.07
C TYR A 134 1.52 3.65 -17.53
N LYS A 135 1.65 4.62 -18.44
CA LYS A 135 1.56 4.38 -19.86
C LYS A 135 2.67 3.45 -20.38
N ILE A 136 3.87 3.60 -19.85
CA ILE A 136 5.00 2.73 -20.21
C ILE A 136 4.72 1.29 -19.78
N ILE A 137 4.21 1.09 -18.59
CA ILE A 137 3.85 -0.24 -18.08
C ILE A 137 2.79 -0.87 -18.97
N PHE A 138 1.79 -0.13 -19.40
CA PHE A 138 0.75 -0.61 -20.28
C PHE A 138 1.30 -1.08 -21.63
N GLN A 139 2.19 -0.30 -22.25
CA GLN A 139 2.81 -0.66 -23.51
C GLN A 139 3.60 -1.95 -23.42
N ASN A 140 4.27 -2.18 -22.29
CA ASN A 140 5.02 -3.42 -22.08
C ASN A 140 4.10 -4.63 -21.92
N LEU A 141 2.91 -4.44 -21.35
CA LEU A 141 1.91 -5.50 -21.20
C LEU A 141 1.27 -5.84 -22.54
N ASP A 142 1.07 -4.88 -23.41
CA ASP A 142 0.46 -5.09 -24.72
C ASP A 142 1.35 -5.89 -25.69
N LYS A 143 2.63 -6.08 -25.33
CA LYS A 143 3.56 -6.86 -26.15
C LYS A 143 3.51 -8.36 -25.83
N PHE A 144 2.77 -8.74 -24.87
CA PHE A 144 2.57 -10.12 -24.46
C PHE A 144 1.13 -10.54 -24.79
#